data_17efcd5c910325dece76f80a0d555fe1
#
_entry.id   17efcd5c910325dece76f80a0d555fe1
#
_cell.length_a   1.000
_cell.length_b   1.000
_cell.length_c   1.000
_cell.angle_alpha   90.00
_cell.angle_beta   90.00
_cell.angle_gamma   90.00
#
_symmetry.space_group_name_H-M   'P 1'
#
loop_
_entity.id
_entity.type
_entity.pdbx_description
1 polymer ?
#
loop_
_entity_poly.entity_id
_entity_poly.type
_entity_poly.pdbx_seq_one_letter_code
_entity_poly.pdbx_strand_id
1 'polypeptide(L)'
;LNGLPAQNALLYGDRGCGKSSTIKAILNEYDQLRMIELPKAEIAGLGDLYAMLKDIPMHFIVTIDDLTFTQDDERFGILKATLDGSLSARPDNILIYATTNRRKLIKETYADRSATDVNKSDAVDESMSLADRFGLFITFTQPNREIYFDIVRQLAEDMDIEIDDSELTQAAERFALKRGGRSPRIARQFV
;
A
#
# COMPACT_ATOMS: atom_id res chain seq x y z
N LEU A 1 19.47 -3.55 5.27
CA LEU A 1 20.59 -3.91 4.42
C LEU A 1 21.94 -3.45 5.00
N ASN A 2 22.00 -2.28 5.62
CA ASN A 2 23.22 -1.71 6.23
C ASN A 2 23.32 -1.94 7.74
N GLY A 3 22.56 -2.89 8.30
CA GLY A 3 22.51 -3.15 9.75
C GLY A 3 21.82 -2.07 10.58
N LEU A 4 21.18 -1.09 9.93
CA LEU A 4 20.39 -0.08 10.62
C LEU A 4 18.97 -0.60 10.88
N PRO A 5 18.34 -0.21 12.00
CA PRO A 5 16.96 -0.54 12.29
C PRO A 5 16.05 -0.03 11.17
N ALA A 6 15.21 -0.90 10.63
CA ALA A 6 14.24 -0.56 9.61
C ALA A 6 12.82 -0.73 10.15
N GLN A 7 11.88 0.05 9.60
CA GLN A 7 10.50 0.10 10.07
C GLN A 7 9.54 -0.51 9.06
N ASN A 8 8.44 -1.05 9.56
CA ASN A 8 7.30 -1.44 8.73
C ASN A 8 6.71 -0.19 8.06
N ALA A 9 6.07 -0.37 6.90
CA ALA A 9 5.50 0.75 6.16
C ALA A 9 4.04 0.51 5.80
N LEU A 10 3.21 1.53 5.98
CA LEU A 10 1.85 1.58 5.47
C LEU A 10 1.75 2.63 4.37
N LEU A 11 1.50 2.17 3.14
CA LEU A 11 1.28 3.01 1.98
C LEU A 11 -0.22 3.17 1.77
N TYR A 12 -0.75 4.38 1.98
CA TYR A 12 -2.18 4.61 1.83
C TYR A 12 -2.48 5.70 0.79
N GLY A 13 -3.70 5.72 0.28
CA GLY A 13 -4.16 6.77 -0.61
C GLY A 13 -4.91 6.26 -1.84
N ASP A 14 -5.01 7.11 -2.85
CA ASP A 14 -5.89 6.89 -4.00
C ASP A 14 -5.51 5.65 -4.82
N ARG A 15 -6.53 5.03 -5.42
CA ARG A 15 -6.34 3.87 -6.28
C ARG A 15 -5.55 4.23 -7.53
N GLY A 16 -4.64 3.35 -7.93
CA GLY A 16 -3.85 3.52 -9.14
C GLY A 16 -2.72 4.54 -9.06
N CYS A 17 -2.43 5.07 -7.86
CA CYS A 17 -1.38 6.08 -7.63
C CYS A 17 0.01 5.50 -7.33
N GLY A 18 0.23 4.20 -7.52
CA GLY A 18 1.58 3.63 -7.51
C GLY A 18 1.99 2.91 -6.22
N LYS A 19 1.13 2.78 -5.18
CA LYS A 19 1.49 2.13 -3.91
C LYS A 19 2.23 0.80 -4.08
N SER A 20 1.59 -0.20 -4.66
CA SER A 20 2.19 -1.52 -4.88
C SER A 20 3.35 -1.48 -5.88
N SER A 21 3.32 -0.55 -6.84
CA SER A 21 4.42 -0.36 -7.80
C SER A 21 5.67 0.18 -7.12
N THR A 22 5.54 1.05 -6.13
CA THR A 22 6.66 1.58 -5.34
C THR A 22 7.35 0.45 -4.55
N ILE A 23 6.59 -0.46 -3.95
CA ILE A 23 7.17 -1.62 -3.25
C ILE A 23 7.95 -2.51 -4.23
N LYS A 24 7.42 -2.76 -5.43
CA LYS A 24 8.10 -3.51 -6.48
C LYS A 24 9.37 -2.80 -7.00
N ALA A 25 9.36 -1.47 -7.09
CA ALA A 25 10.52 -0.70 -7.48
C ALA A 25 11.66 -0.82 -6.45
N ILE A 26 11.34 -0.78 -5.16
CA ILE A 26 12.31 -1.01 -4.07
C ILE A 26 12.94 -2.40 -4.20
N LEU A 27 12.16 -3.42 -4.53
CA LEU A 27 12.67 -4.77 -4.72
C LEU A 27 13.70 -4.86 -5.85
N ASN A 28 13.45 -4.14 -6.95
CA ASN A 28 14.35 -4.14 -8.11
C ASN A 28 15.66 -3.37 -7.86
N GLU A 29 15.68 -2.48 -6.87
CA GLU A 29 16.86 -1.68 -6.52
C GLU A 29 17.89 -2.48 -5.68
N TYR A 30 17.46 -3.54 -4.99
CA TYR A 30 18.30 -4.27 -4.04
C TYR A 30 18.30 -5.77 -4.29
N ASP A 31 19.39 -6.30 -4.83
CA ASP A 31 19.56 -7.72 -5.18
C ASP A 31 19.40 -8.69 -3.99
N GLN A 32 19.69 -8.22 -2.77
CA GLN A 32 19.59 -9.02 -1.54
C GLN A 32 18.18 -9.02 -0.92
N LEU A 33 17.26 -8.28 -1.51
CA LEU A 33 15.90 -8.18 -1.02
C LEU A 33 14.98 -9.19 -1.71
N ARG A 34 14.07 -9.79 -0.95
CA ARG A 34 13.04 -10.70 -1.48
C ARG A 34 11.67 -10.20 -1.03
N MET A 35 10.68 -10.36 -1.89
CA MET A 35 9.31 -10.02 -1.57
C MET A 35 8.46 -11.27 -1.44
N ILE A 36 7.64 -11.29 -0.41
CA ILE A 36 6.63 -12.32 -0.19
C ILE A 36 5.28 -11.60 -0.14
N GLU A 37 4.41 -11.92 -1.08
CA GLU A 37 3.06 -11.42 -1.07
C GLU A 37 2.20 -12.32 -0.17
N LEU A 38 1.69 -11.74 0.91
CA LEU A 38 0.83 -12.42 1.87
C LEU A 38 -0.62 -11.99 1.65
N PRO A 39 -1.49 -12.90 1.21
CA PRO A 39 -2.91 -12.61 1.14
C PRO A 39 -3.45 -12.24 2.51
N LYS A 40 -4.37 -11.27 2.57
CA LYS A 40 -5.01 -10.86 3.83
C LYS A 40 -5.61 -12.05 4.61
N ALA A 41 -6.10 -13.07 3.92
CA ALA A 41 -6.65 -14.27 4.55
C ALA A 41 -5.61 -15.04 5.39
N GLU A 42 -4.34 -14.91 5.03
CA GLU A 42 -3.21 -15.67 5.60
C GLU A 42 -2.48 -14.88 6.72
N ILE A 43 -3.01 -13.75 7.17
CA ILE A 43 -2.38 -12.93 8.23
C ILE A 43 -2.14 -13.75 9.50
N ALA A 44 -2.99 -14.73 9.82
CA ALA A 44 -2.80 -15.61 10.96
C ALA A 44 -1.50 -16.45 10.88
N GLY A 45 -1.00 -16.73 9.67
CA GLY A 45 0.22 -17.47 9.43
C GLY A 45 1.52 -16.64 9.52
N LEU A 46 1.45 -15.34 9.85
CA LEU A 46 2.64 -14.48 9.93
C LEU A 46 3.69 -15.00 10.92
N GLY A 47 3.26 -15.57 12.05
CA GLY A 47 4.17 -16.13 13.04
C GLY A 47 4.97 -17.31 12.50
N ASP A 48 4.31 -18.21 11.77
CA ASP A 48 4.95 -19.36 11.12
C ASP A 48 5.90 -18.90 10.01
N LEU A 49 5.50 -17.89 9.24
CA LEU A 49 6.35 -17.28 8.23
C LEU A 49 7.62 -16.68 8.84
N TYR A 50 7.53 -16.01 9.98
CA TYR A 50 8.68 -15.49 10.71
C TYR A 50 9.63 -16.61 11.15
N ALA A 51 9.08 -17.71 11.69
CA ALA A 51 9.88 -18.88 12.09
C ALA A 51 10.62 -19.52 10.92
N MET A 52 10.00 -19.54 9.74
CA MET A 52 10.62 -20.10 8.52
C MET A 52 11.74 -19.22 7.96
N LEU A 53 11.64 -17.91 8.08
CA LEU A 53 12.52 -16.96 7.40
C LEU A 53 13.65 -16.41 8.28
N LYS A 54 13.53 -16.47 9.61
CA LYS A 54 14.44 -15.79 10.56
C LYS A 54 15.91 -16.17 10.40
N ASP A 55 16.19 -17.42 10.01
CA ASP A 55 17.54 -17.95 9.91
C ASP A 55 18.09 -17.93 8.47
N ILE A 56 17.29 -17.41 7.52
CA ILE A 56 17.71 -17.27 6.12
C ILE A 56 18.56 -16.00 5.96
N PRO A 57 19.79 -16.09 5.39
CA PRO A 57 20.69 -14.94 5.25
C PRO A 57 20.27 -14.01 4.09
N MET A 58 19.01 -13.60 4.07
CA MET A 58 18.40 -12.69 3.11
C MET A 58 17.46 -11.72 3.85
N HIS A 59 17.14 -10.61 3.21
CA HIS A 59 16.16 -9.65 3.74
C HIS A 59 14.84 -9.80 3.00
N PHE A 60 13.73 -9.72 3.74
CA PHE A 60 12.39 -9.94 3.22
C PHE A 60 11.48 -8.73 3.46
N ILE A 61 10.72 -8.36 2.44
CA ILE A 61 9.54 -7.53 2.58
C ILE A 61 8.31 -8.44 2.42
N VAL A 62 7.55 -8.59 3.48
CA VAL A 62 6.22 -9.23 3.44
C VAL A 62 5.22 -8.15 3.07
N THR A 63 4.57 -8.30 1.93
CA THR A 63 3.59 -7.33 1.44
C THR A 63 2.17 -7.81 1.67
N ILE A 64 1.32 -6.91 2.20
CA ILE A 64 -0.11 -7.15 2.36
C ILE A 64 -0.84 -6.08 1.56
N ASP A 65 -1.41 -6.45 0.42
CA ASP A 65 -2.06 -5.50 -0.49
C ASP A 65 -3.55 -5.31 -0.16
N ASP A 66 -4.06 -4.10 -0.38
CA ASP A 66 -5.45 -3.67 -0.13
C ASP A 66 -5.96 -3.98 1.29
N LEU A 67 -5.13 -3.69 2.29
CA LEU A 67 -5.41 -3.97 3.70
C LEU A 67 -6.61 -3.14 4.18
N THR A 68 -7.71 -3.81 4.46
CA THR A 68 -8.93 -3.23 5.02
C THR A 68 -9.63 -4.27 5.88
N PHE A 69 -10.18 -3.86 7.02
CA PHE A 69 -10.87 -4.74 7.96
C PHE A 69 -12.34 -4.33 8.12
N THR A 70 -13.17 -5.24 8.59
CA THR A 70 -14.47 -4.97 9.21
C THR A 70 -14.29 -4.93 10.72
N GLN A 71 -15.27 -4.41 11.44
CA GLN A 71 -15.18 -4.22 12.90
C GLN A 71 -14.95 -5.55 13.66
N ASP A 72 -15.50 -6.65 13.13
CA ASP A 72 -15.39 -7.99 13.75
C ASP A 72 -14.30 -8.87 13.08
N ASP A 73 -13.37 -8.27 12.33
CA ASP A 73 -12.34 -9.05 11.63
C ASP A 73 -11.19 -9.42 12.57
N GLU A 74 -11.18 -10.65 13.08
CA GLU A 74 -10.16 -11.17 14.02
C GLU A 74 -8.72 -10.95 13.52
N ARG A 75 -8.52 -10.91 12.20
CA ARG A 75 -7.20 -10.67 11.57
C ARG A 75 -6.62 -9.29 11.92
N PHE A 76 -7.50 -8.34 12.24
CA PHE A 76 -7.07 -7.03 12.73
C PHE A 76 -6.29 -7.15 14.05
N GLY A 77 -6.84 -7.88 15.02
CA GLY A 77 -6.18 -8.13 16.31
C GLY A 77 -4.88 -8.91 16.15
N ILE A 78 -4.87 -9.93 15.28
CA ILE A 78 -3.68 -10.73 14.99
C ILE A 78 -2.57 -9.87 14.38
N LEU A 79 -2.89 -9.06 13.36
CA LEU A 79 -1.90 -8.18 12.73
C LEU A 79 -1.35 -7.15 13.74
N LYS A 80 -2.24 -6.56 14.55
CA LYS A 80 -1.85 -5.62 15.61
C LYS A 80 -0.85 -6.25 16.58
N ALA A 81 -1.18 -7.43 17.11
CA ALA A 81 -0.33 -8.16 18.04
C ALA A 81 1.01 -8.61 17.41
N THR A 82 1.00 -8.93 16.11
CA THR A 82 2.23 -9.30 15.39
C THR A 82 3.14 -8.08 15.17
N LEU A 83 2.56 -6.93 14.81
CA LEU A 83 3.33 -5.69 14.65
C LEU A 83 3.92 -5.19 15.98
N ASP A 84 3.22 -5.39 17.10
CA ASP A 84 3.72 -5.09 18.44
C ASP A 84 4.78 -6.08 18.95
N GLY A 85 4.97 -7.21 18.25
CA GLY A 85 5.87 -8.27 18.69
C GLY A 85 5.34 -9.09 19.88
N SER A 86 4.07 -8.92 20.27
CA SER A 86 3.47 -9.63 21.42
C SER A 86 3.12 -11.08 21.12
N LEU A 87 2.82 -11.44 19.86
CA LEU A 87 2.61 -12.83 19.42
C LEU A 87 3.91 -13.51 18.99
N SER A 88 4.76 -12.78 18.26
CA SER A 88 6.06 -13.26 17.80
C SER A 88 6.97 -12.05 17.58
N ALA A 89 8.15 -12.04 18.17
CA ALA A 89 9.12 -11.01 17.89
C ALA A 89 9.47 -11.02 16.41
N ARG A 90 9.35 -9.88 15.75
CA ARG A 90 9.69 -9.73 14.33
C ARG A 90 11.20 -9.95 14.15
N PRO A 91 11.63 -10.87 13.29
CA PRO A 91 13.04 -11.02 12.95
C PRO A 91 13.59 -9.76 12.26
N ASP A 92 14.87 -9.46 12.51
CA ASP A 92 15.53 -8.25 11.98
C ASP A 92 15.63 -8.23 10.45
N ASN A 93 15.57 -9.39 9.82
CA ASN A 93 15.61 -9.55 8.37
C ASN A 93 14.25 -9.46 7.68
N ILE A 94 13.15 -9.15 8.40
CA ILE A 94 11.80 -9.10 7.84
C ILE A 94 11.16 -7.73 8.12
N LEU A 95 10.55 -7.15 7.08
CA LEU A 95 9.71 -5.95 7.16
C LEU A 95 8.32 -6.26 6.61
N ILE A 96 7.29 -5.63 7.20
CA ILE A 96 5.92 -5.69 6.70
C ILE A 96 5.61 -4.37 5.99
N TYR A 97 5.25 -4.47 4.71
CA TYR A 97 4.74 -3.35 3.91
C TYR A 97 3.30 -3.61 3.53
N ALA A 98 2.40 -2.77 4.00
CA ALA A 98 0.99 -2.88 3.67
C ALA A 98 0.54 -1.73 2.77
N THR A 99 -0.41 -2.01 1.87
CA THR A 99 -1.08 -0.96 1.12
C THR A 99 -2.55 -0.88 1.49
N THR A 100 -3.12 0.31 1.43
CA THR A 100 -4.56 0.51 1.59
C THR A 100 -5.06 1.67 0.74
N ASN A 101 -6.30 1.58 0.28
CA ASN A 101 -6.96 2.67 -0.46
C ASN A 101 -7.75 3.59 0.48
N ARG A 102 -7.71 3.36 1.78
CA ARG A 102 -8.47 4.10 2.78
C ARG A 102 -7.56 4.70 3.83
N ARG A 103 -7.89 5.88 4.29
CA ARG A 103 -7.21 6.50 5.42
C ARG A 103 -7.51 5.75 6.74
N LYS A 104 -8.71 5.16 6.81
CA LYS A 104 -9.14 4.31 7.93
C LYS A 104 -9.07 2.85 7.47
N LEU A 105 -8.36 2.02 8.21
CA LEU A 105 -8.20 0.60 7.93
C LEU A 105 -9.46 -0.22 8.20
N ILE A 106 -10.33 0.25 9.10
CA ILE A 106 -11.62 -0.38 9.42
C ILE A 106 -12.72 0.26 8.57
N LYS A 107 -13.55 -0.56 7.94
CA LYS A 107 -14.72 -0.11 7.17
C LYS A 107 -15.86 0.23 8.13
N GLU A 108 -16.38 1.43 8.02
CA GLU A 108 -17.69 1.77 8.61
C GLU A 108 -18.79 1.09 7.77
N THR A 109 -19.63 0.29 8.40
CA THR A 109 -20.83 -0.29 7.78
C THR A 109 -22.01 0.69 7.84
N TYR A 110 -23.03 0.49 6.99
CA TYR A 110 -24.25 1.32 7.04
C TYR A 110 -24.99 1.21 8.37
N ALA A 111 -24.88 0.07 9.07
CA ALA A 111 -25.40 -0.14 10.42
C ALA A 111 -24.70 0.78 11.46
N ASP A 112 -23.42 1.05 11.28
CA ASP A 112 -22.64 1.91 12.20
C ASP A 112 -23.01 3.39 12.07
N ARG A 113 -23.63 3.80 10.95
CA ARG A 113 -24.12 5.17 10.76
C ARG A 113 -25.38 5.49 11.59
N SER A 114 -26.07 4.47 12.07
CA SER A 114 -27.22 4.58 12.97
C SER A 114 -26.88 4.27 14.44
N ALA A 115 -25.67 3.80 14.73
CA ALA A 115 -25.19 3.56 16.08
C ALA A 115 -24.70 4.86 16.74
N THR A 116 -24.81 4.93 18.04
CA THR A 116 -24.43 6.05 18.90
C THR A 116 -22.96 6.44 18.68
N ASP A 117 -22.65 7.73 18.82
CA ASP A 117 -21.33 8.36 18.56
C ASP A 117 -20.13 7.67 19.26
N VAL A 118 -20.37 6.92 20.33
CA VAL A 118 -19.35 6.18 21.10
C VAL A 118 -18.67 5.08 20.24
N ASN A 119 -19.46 4.27 19.53
CA ASN A 119 -18.91 3.16 18.71
C ASN A 119 -18.10 3.65 17.49
N LYS A 120 -18.37 4.88 17.04
CA LYS A 120 -17.58 5.50 15.94
C LYS A 120 -16.19 5.94 16.40
N SER A 121 -16.09 6.44 17.65
CA SER A 121 -14.83 6.85 18.23
C SER A 121 -13.89 5.65 18.37
N ASP A 122 -14.38 4.54 18.91
CA ASP A 122 -13.59 3.35 19.19
C ASP A 122 -13.00 2.73 17.89
N ALA A 123 -13.79 2.60 16.83
CA ALA A 123 -13.32 2.07 15.55
C ALA A 123 -12.28 2.99 14.86
N VAL A 124 -12.40 4.31 15.05
CA VAL A 124 -11.40 5.27 14.56
C VAL A 124 -10.12 5.16 15.35
N ASP A 125 -10.20 5.09 16.68
CA ASP A 125 -9.06 5.00 17.58
C ASP A 125 -8.31 3.67 17.38
N GLU A 126 -9.02 2.56 17.19
CA GLU A 126 -8.41 1.27 16.84
C GLU A 126 -7.71 1.29 15.48
N SER A 127 -8.32 1.90 14.48
CA SER A 127 -7.73 2.05 13.15
C SER A 127 -6.44 2.90 13.18
N MET A 128 -6.43 3.99 13.94
CA MET A 128 -5.24 4.81 14.17
C MET A 128 -4.18 4.03 14.95
N SER A 129 -4.60 3.30 15.97
CA SER A 129 -3.72 2.44 16.78
C SER A 129 -2.98 1.39 15.96
N LEU A 130 -3.58 0.81 14.91
CA LEU A 130 -2.87 -0.10 14.01
C LEU A 130 -1.92 0.65 13.08
N ALA A 131 -2.35 1.80 12.54
CA ALA A 131 -1.51 2.62 11.67
C ALA A 131 -0.23 3.08 12.37
N ASP A 132 -0.31 3.48 13.63
CA ASP A 132 0.82 3.93 14.44
C ASP A 132 1.90 2.84 14.66
N ARG A 133 1.53 1.56 14.50
CA ARG A 133 2.47 0.43 14.58
C ARG A 133 3.31 0.21 13.32
N PHE A 134 2.89 0.81 12.21
CA PHE A 134 3.76 0.94 11.05
C PHE A 134 4.63 2.18 11.27
N GLY A 135 5.89 2.04 11.46
CA GLY A 135 6.78 3.18 11.74
C GLY A 135 6.87 4.21 10.60
N LEU A 136 6.55 3.80 9.35
CA LEU A 136 6.47 4.69 8.19
C LEU A 136 5.04 4.74 7.65
N PHE A 137 4.56 5.97 7.40
CA PHE A 137 3.24 6.24 6.87
C PHE A 137 3.37 7.09 5.60
N ILE A 138 3.11 6.50 4.44
CA ILE A 138 3.37 7.15 3.15
C ILE A 138 2.04 7.37 2.41
N THR A 139 1.76 8.64 2.08
CA THR A 139 0.52 9.03 1.39
C THR A 139 0.71 9.08 -0.12
N PHE A 140 -0.22 8.48 -0.85
CA PHE A 140 -0.31 8.51 -2.31
C PHE A 140 -1.60 9.22 -2.74
N THR A 141 -1.47 10.40 -3.28
CA THR A 141 -2.60 11.20 -3.80
C THR A 141 -2.65 11.15 -5.32
N GLN A 142 -3.81 11.44 -5.88
CA GLN A 142 -3.91 11.64 -7.32
C GLN A 142 -2.98 12.78 -7.75
N PRO A 143 -2.22 12.61 -8.85
CA PRO A 143 -1.39 13.66 -9.38
C PRO A 143 -2.25 14.85 -9.85
N ASN A 144 -1.71 16.04 -9.74
CA ASN A 144 -2.28 17.19 -10.40
C ASN A 144 -2.18 17.03 -11.94
N ARG A 145 -2.73 17.98 -12.68
CA ARG A 145 -2.77 17.91 -14.15
C ARG A 145 -1.37 17.87 -14.77
N GLU A 146 -0.45 18.66 -14.26
CA GLU A 146 0.92 18.77 -14.77
C GLU A 146 1.68 17.47 -14.59
N ILE A 147 1.71 16.93 -13.36
CA ILE A 147 2.35 15.65 -13.04
C ILE A 147 1.71 14.51 -13.85
N TYR A 148 0.40 14.54 -14.08
CA TYR A 148 -0.27 13.54 -14.90
C TYR A 148 0.23 13.57 -16.34
N PHE A 149 0.40 14.75 -16.94
CA PHE A 149 0.94 14.89 -18.29
C PHE A 149 2.41 14.48 -18.37
N ASP A 150 3.21 14.78 -17.35
CA ASP A 150 4.60 14.33 -17.30
C ASP A 150 4.71 12.80 -17.27
N ILE A 151 3.81 12.13 -16.52
CA ILE A 151 3.72 10.66 -16.52
C ILE A 151 3.33 10.14 -17.91
N VAL A 152 2.38 10.79 -18.61
CA VAL A 152 1.97 10.39 -19.95
C VAL A 152 3.10 10.57 -20.96
N ARG A 153 3.83 11.70 -20.91
CA ARG A 153 5.00 11.95 -21.77
C ARG A 153 6.07 10.89 -21.59
N GLN A 154 6.44 10.63 -20.33
CA GLN A 154 7.45 9.61 -20.03
C GLN A 154 7.04 8.22 -20.54
N LEU A 155 5.78 7.84 -20.37
CA LEU A 155 5.27 6.56 -20.87
C LEU A 155 5.27 6.51 -22.42
N ALA A 156 4.97 7.61 -23.10
CA ALA A 156 5.03 7.68 -24.53
C ALA A 156 6.48 7.59 -25.06
N GLU A 157 7.42 8.26 -24.40
CA GLU A 157 8.85 8.15 -24.69
C GLU A 157 9.36 6.70 -24.47
N ASP A 158 9.01 6.07 -23.35
CA ASP A 158 9.39 4.69 -23.02
C ASP A 158 8.87 3.67 -24.04
N MET A 159 7.81 4.02 -24.79
CA MET A 159 7.20 3.19 -25.85
C MET A 159 7.55 3.63 -27.26
N ASP A 160 8.47 4.58 -27.43
CA ASP A 160 8.88 5.14 -28.73
C ASP A 160 7.69 5.69 -29.57
N ILE A 161 6.69 6.30 -28.89
CA ILE A 161 5.52 6.87 -29.56
C ILE A 161 5.83 8.30 -30.03
N GLU A 162 5.91 8.49 -31.33
CA GLU A 162 6.07 9.81 -31.95
C GLU A 162 4.71 10.49 -32.14
N ILE A 163 4.41 11.48 -31.31
CA ILE A 163 3.16 12.27 -31.35
C ILE A 163 3.45 13.70 -30.91
N ASP A 164 2.70 14.68 -31.43
CA ASP A 164 2.77 16.05 -30.97
C ASP A 164 2.33 16.17 -29.51
N ASP A 165 3.07 16.94 -28.69
CA ASP A 165 2.80 17.09 -27.24
C ASP A 165 1.39 17.65 -26.97
N SER A 166 0.92 18.58 -27.79
CA SER A 166 -0.41 19.15 -27.64
C SER A 166 -1.50 18.10 -27.94
N GLU A 167 -1.30 17.27 -28.95
CA GLU A 167 -2.23 16.19 -29.30
C GLU A 167 -2.25 15.11 -28.20
N LEU A 168 -1.07 14.68 -27.74
CA LEU A 168 -0.90 13.69 -26.68
C LEU A 168 -1.63 14.13 -25.40
N THR A 169 -1.35 15.34 -24.93
CA THR A 169 -1.90 15.85 -23.66
C THR A 169 -3.41 16.09 -23.72
N GLN A 170 -3.94 16.56 -24.87
CA GLN A 170 -5.38 16.71 -25.06
C GLN A 170 -6.09 15.36 -25.11
N ALA A 171 -5.53 14.37 -25.77
CA ALA A 171 -6.09 13.02 -25.83
C ALA A 171 -6.07 12.35 -24.45
N ALA A 172 -4.95 12.47 -23.72
CA ALA A 172 -4.80 11.96 -22.36
C ALA A 172 -5.81 12.58 -21.40
N GLU A 173 -6.04 13.90 -21.47
CA GLU A 173 -7.01 14.60 -20.65
C GLU A 173 -8.43 14.09 -20.92
N ARG A 174 -8.83 13.98 -22.18
CA ARG A 174 -10.13 13.42 -22.56
C ARG A 174 -10.32 12.00 -22.06
N PHE A 175 -9.27 11.18 -22.12
CA PHE A 175 -9.31 9.81 -21.61
C PHE A 175 -9.46 9.78 -20.08
N ALA A 176 -8.68 10.59 -19.36
CA ALA A 176 -8.74 10.68 -17.90
C ALA A 176 -10.13 11.10 -17.40
N LEU A 177 -10.74 12.10 -18.04
CA LEU A 177 -12.11 12.56 -17.71
C LEU A 177 -13.14 11.44 -17.87
N LYS A 178 -13.05 10.64 -18.94
CA LYS A 178 -13.94 9.49 -19.18
C LYS A 178 -13.73 8.37 -18.15
N ARG A 179 -12.54 8.24 -17.58
CA ARG A 179 -12.16 7.18 -16.62
C ARG A 179 -12.30 7.59 -15.14
N GLY A 180 -12.78 8.80 -14.89
CA GLY A 180 -13.08 9.30 -13.53
C GLY A 180 -11.88 9.88 -12.77
N GLY A 181 -10.84 10.33 -13.48
CA GLY A 181 -9.74 11.07 -12.88
C GLY A 181 -8.37 10.80 -13.49
N ARG A 182 -7.37 11.49 -12.94
CA ARG A 182 -5.97 11.38 -13.36
C ARG A 182 -5.23 10.47 -12.38
N SER A 183 -4.67 9.35 -12.86
CA SER A 183 -3.79 8.50 -12.07
C SER A 183 -2.73 7.85 -12.96
N PRO A 184 -1.58 7.45 -12.40
CA PRO A 184 -0.55 6.71 -13.16
C PRO A 184 -1.08 5.46 -13.86
N ARG A 185 -2.05 4.77 -13.25
CA ARG A 185 -2.72 3.63 -13.88
C ARG A 185 -3.51 4.03 -15.12
N ILE A 186 -4.23 5.16 -15.06
CA ILE A 186 -5.00 5.68 -16.19
C ILE A 186 -4.06 6.18 -17.28
N ALA A 187 -2.94 6.83 -16.94
CA ALA A 187 -1.91 7.20 -17.90
C ALA A 187 -1.38 5.96 -18.65
N ARG A 188 -1.03 4.89 -17.92
CA ARG A 188 -0.54 3.63 -18.53
C ARG A 188 -1.58 2.91 -19.39
N GLN A 189 -2.88 3.09 -19.12
CA GLN A 189 -3.96 2.52 -19.94
C GLN A 189 -4.23 3.34 -21.19
N PHE A 190 -3.84 4.60 -21.19
CA PHE A 190 -4.01 5.51 -22.31
C PHE A 190 -2.92 5.32 -23.35
N VAL A 191 -1.67 5.26 -22.92
CA VAL A 191 -0.50 4.97 -23.75
C VAL A 191 -0.41 3.47 -24.08
#